data_454b5a9ee4026923e899ee4fbb765d37
#
_entry.id   454b5a9ee4026923e899ee4fbb765d37
#
_cell.length_a   1.000
_cell.length_b   1.000
_cell.length_c   1.000
_cell.angle_alpha   90.00
_cell.angle_beta   90.00
_cell.angle_gamma   90.00
#
_symmetry.space_group_name_H-M   'P 1'
#
loop_
_entity.id
_entity.type
_entity.pdbx_description
1 polymer ?
#
loop_
_entity_poly.entity_id
_entity_poly.type
_entity_poly.pdbx_seq_one_letter_code
_entity_poly.pdbx_strand_id
1 'polypeptide(L)'
;MFLENRKAFTLIELLVVVAIIGILAAVGVTTFNGFQEKAKINTVKKIHKDIVKFISVELMKCSLGDELILKQIVSQSVVNQADICPKVNAFTTSNNSYAVISSFDYHFKAEKWKNPHNTNWNATSTCTVNISRKSVSGDLGMACIWRDTWAKEIIVGSNVSEAGEKMFSTIPLE
;
A
#
# COMPACT_ATOMS: atom_id res chain seq x y z
N MET A 1 34.05 -0.67 -58.89
CA MET A 1 34.34 0.03 -57.62
C MET A 1 33.25 1.04 -57.38
N PHE A 2 32.22 0.69 -56.63
CA PHE A 2 31.09 1.56 -56.36
C PHE A 2 31.51 2.50 -55.23
N LEU A 3 31.63 3.78 -55.52
CA LEU A 3 31.79 4.83 -54.51
C LEU A 3 30.46 5.02 -53.81
N GLU A 4 30.33 4.48 -52.64
CA GLU A 4 29.20 4.68 -51.74
C GLU A 4 29.15 6.17 -51.30
N ASN A 5 28.12 6.87 -51.72
CA ASN A 5 27.96 8.30 -51.50
C ASN A 5 27.58 8.51 -50.04
N ARG A 6 28.55 8.59 -49.13
CA ARG A 6 28.35 8.84 -47.70
C ARG A 6 27.88 10.28 -47.51
N LYS A 7 26.58 10.44 -47.30
CA LYS A 7 26.04 11.75 -46.91
C LYS A 7 26.58 12.08 -45.54
N ALA A 8 27.42 13.12 -45.44
CA ALA A 8 27.92 13.65 -44.20
C ALA A 8 26.84 14.54 -43.56
N PHE A 9 26.63 14.36 -42.25
CA PHE A 9 25.72 15.22 -41.48
C PHE A 9 26.31 16.65 -41.37
N THR A 10 25.46 17.65 -41.56
CA THR A 10 25.87 19.05 -41.37
C THR A 10 25.86 19.41 -39.88
N LEU A 11 26.74 20.32 -39.49
CA LEU A 11 26.85 20.84 -38.11
C LEU A 11 25.52 21.46 -37.64
N ILE A 12 24.80 22.11 -38.54
CA ILE A 12 23.53 22.79 -38.25
C ILE A 12 22.39 21.76 -38.00
N GLU A 13 22.36 20.64 -38.73
CA GLU A 13 21.39 19.59 -38.50
C GLU A 13 21.54 18.99 -37.10
N LEU A 14 22.79 18.76 -36.63
CA LEU A 14 23.05 18.28 -35.31
C LEU A 14 22.64 19.30 -34.23
N LEU A 15 22.96 20.58 -34.45
CA LEU A 15 22.68 21.64 -33.49
C LEU A 15 21.16 21.84 -33.30
N VAL A 16 20.38 21.80 -34.35
CA VAL A 16 18.91 21.91 -34.28
C VAL A 16 18.30 20.74 -33.53
N VAL A 17 18.79 19.53 -33.78
CA VAL A 17 18.29 18.33 -33.09
C VAL A 17 18.55 18.41 -31.59
N VAL A 18 19.77 18.75 -31.16
CA VAL A 18 20.07 18.86 -29.72
C VAL A 18 19.31 19.99 -29.04
N ALA A 19 19.05 21.09 -29.75
CA ALA A 19 18.24 22.19 -29.23
C ALA A 19 16.79 21.75 -28.98
N ILE A 20 16.17 21.02 -29.92
CA ILE A 20 14.81 20.51 -29.78
C ILE A 20 14.74 19.49 -28.64
N ILE A 21 15.68 18.54 -28.56
CA ILE A 21 15.74 17.57 -27.47
C ILE A 21 15.90 18.27 -26.12
N GLY A 22 16.72 19.30 -26.04
CA GLY A 22 16.92 20.11 -24.82
C GLY A 22 15.63 20.75 -24.32
N ILE A 23 14.84 21.35 -25.21
CA ILE A 23 13.55 21.97 -24.89
C ILE A 23 12.55 20.90 -24.44
N LEU A 24 12.45 19.79 -25.17
CA LEU A 24 11.53 18.70 -24.83
C LEU A 24 11.88 18.03 -23.48
N ALA A 25 13.17 17.85 -23.20
CA ALA A 25 13.64 17.30 -21.94
C ALA A 25 13.31 18.22 -20.75
N ALA A 26 13.49 19.55 -20.91
CA ALA A 26 13.24 20.52 -19.86
C ALA A 26 11.76 20.53 -19.40
N VAL A 27 10.81 20.37 -20.33
CA VAL A 27 9.37 20.31 -20.01
C VAL A 27 8.95 18.90 -19.60
N GLY A 28 9.51 17.87 -20.23
CA GLY A 28 9.13 16.48 -20.01
C GLY A 28 9.41 15.98 -18.60
N VAL A 29 10.56 16.33 -18.02
CA VAL A 29 10.96 15.83 -16.68
C VAL A 29 10.02 16.36 -15.58
N THR A 30 9.63 17.63 -15.62
CA THR A 30 8.77 18.22 -14.59
C THR A 30 7.35 17.63 -14.61
N THR A 31 6.79 17.44 -15.79
CA THR A 31 5.47 16.82 -15.95
C THR A 31 5.47 15.34 -15.56
N PHE A 32 6.52 14.62 -15.91
CA PHE A 32 6.64 13.19 -15.60
C PHE A 32 6.69 12.93 -14.08
N ASN A 33 7.45 13.72 -13.33
CA ASN A 33 7.51 13.62 -11.87
C ASN A 33 6.14 13.84 -11.22
N GLY A 34 5.34 14.79 -11.71
CA GLY A 34 3.99 15.03 -11.22
C GLY A 34 3.02 13.85 -11.50
N PHE A 35 3.18 13.18 -12.64
CA PHE A 35 2.40 11.97 -12.94
C PHE A 35 2.79 10.78 -12.07
N GLN A 36 4.08 10.59 -11.81
CA GLN A 36 4.55 9.52 -10.92
C GLN A 36 4.00 9.66 -9.50
N GLU A 37 4.02 10.89 -8.95
CA GLU A 37 3.49 11.14 -7.61
C GLU A 37 1.97 10.87 -7.55
N LYS A 38 1.20 11.35 -8.51
CA LYS A 38 -0.23 11.04 -8.62
C LYS A 38 -0.50 9.54 -8.74
N ALA A 39 0.32 8.82 -9.49
CA ALA A 39 0.21 7.37 -9.62
C ALA A 39 0.45 6.65 -8.28
N LYS A 40 1.47 7.05 -7.51
CA LYS A 40 1.73 6.53 -6.17
C LYS A 40 0.56 6.79 -5.22
N ILE A 41 0.05 8.03 -5.17
CA ILE A 41 -1.12 8.42 -4.39
C ILE A 41 -2.33 7.53 -4.70
N ASN A 42 -2.64 7.36 -6.00
CA ASN A 42 -3.76 6.52 -6.41
C ASN A 42 -3.56 5.05 -6.03
N THR A 43 -2.32 4.57 -6.10
CA THR A 43 -1.97 3.20 -5.68
C THR A 43 -2.15 3.02 -4.17
N VAL A 44 -1.76 3.99 -3.35
CA VAL A 44 -2.00 3.96 -1.91
C VAL A 44 -3.50 3.92 -1.60
N LYS A 45 -4.30 4.78 -2.28
CA LYS A 45 -5.75 4.80 -2.13
C LYS A 45 -6.40 3.47 -2.52
N LYS A 46 -5.89 2.82 -3.57
CA LYS A 46 -6.35 1.50 -3.99
C LYS A 46 -5.99 0.44 -2.93
N ILE A 47 -4.74 0.39 -2.49
CA ILE A 47 -4.27 -0.54 -1.45
C ILE A 47 -5.11 -0.40 -0.19
N HIS A 48 -5.38 0.82 0.27
CA HIS A 48 -6.24 1.05 1.44
C HIS A 48 -7.63 0.42 1.26
N LYS A 49 -8.28 0.65 0.13
CA LYS A 49 -9.60 0.08 -0.17
C LYS A 49 -9.56 -1.45 -0.27
N ASP A 50 -8.53 -1.99 -0.89
CA ASP A 50 -8.36 -3.44 -1.05
C ASP A 50 -8.13 -4.12 0.32
N ILE A 51 -7.36 -3.50 1.23
CA ILE A 51 -7.16 -3.97 2.60
C ILE A 51 -8.49 -3.99 3.37
N VAL A 52 -9.23 -2.88 3.34
CA VAL A 52 -10.54 -2.78 4.02
C VAL A 52 -11.49 -3.84 3.49
N LYS A 53 -11.61 -3.97 2.18
CA LYS A 53 -12.47 -4.97 1.55
C LYS A 53 -12.06 -6.40 1.92
N PHE A 54 -10.76 -6.70 1.87
CA PHE A 54 -10.23 -8.02 2.23
C PHE A 54 -10.56 -8.36 3.68
N ILE A 55 -10.24 -7.48 4.63
CA ILE A 55 -10.52 -7.71 6.06
C ILE A 55 -12.02 -7.90 6.28
N SER A 56 -12.88 -7.07 5.68
CA SER A 56 -14.34 -7.20 5.83
C SER A 56 -14.86 -8.53 5.32
N VAL A 57 -14.42 -8.97 4.14
CA VAL A 57 -14.84 -10.25 3.55
C VAL A 57 -14.34 -11.44 4.38
N GLU A 58 -13.11 -11.40 4.85
CA GLU A 58 -12.54 -12.48 5.65
C GLU A 58 -13.21 -12.58 7.03
N LEU A 59 -13.56 -11.46 7.66
CA LEU A 59 -14.28 -11.46 8.93
C LEU A 59 -15.71 -12.03 8.80
N MET A 60 -16.37 -11.85 7.65
CA MET A 60 -17.68 -12.45 7.40
C MET A 60 -17.63 -13.98 7.46
N LYS A 61 -16.50 -14.64 7.18
CA LYS A 61 -16.35 -16.09 7.34
C LYS A 61 -16.62 -16.50 8.77
N CYS A 62 -16.07 -15.78 9.74
CA CYS A 62 -16.29 -16.06 11.16
C CYS A 62 -17.76 -15.93 11.56
N SER A 63 -18.48 -14.94 11.02
CA SER A 63 -19.94 -14.78 11.27
C SER A 63 -20.77 -15.90 10.65
N LEU A 64 -20.28 -16.51 9.56
CA LEU A 64 -20.93 -17.64 8.89
C LEU A 64 -20.57 -19.01 9.52
N GLY A 65 -19.65 -19.03 10.49
CA GLY A 65 -19.18 -20.26 11.14
C GLY A 65 -18.07 -20.99 10.38
N ASP A 66 -17.49 -20.33 9.35
CA ASP A 66 -16.33 -20.84 8.62
C ASP A 66 -15.02 -20.47 9.33
N GLU A 67 -13.95 -21.20 9.02
CA GLU A 67 -12.61 -20.90 9.52
C GLU A 67 -11.99 -19.72 8.76
N LEU A 68 -11.30 -18.86 9.50
CA LEU A 68 -10.49 -17.78 8.92
C LEU A 68 -9.00 -18.11 9.06
N ILE A 69 -8.43 -18.62 7.98
CA ILE A 69 -7.02 -19.05 7.90
C ILE A 69 -6.25 -18.06 7.02
N LEU A 70 -5.35 -17.30 7.62
CA LEU A 70 -4.50 -16.32 6.95
C LEU A 70 -3.08 -16.88 6.78
N LYS A 71 -2.27 -16.24 5.96
CA LYS A 71 -0.85 -16.59 5.75
C LYS A 71 0.07 -15.80 6.67
N GLN A 72 1.23 -16.38 6.96
CA GLN A 72 2.34 -15.69 7.65
C GLN A 72 3.68 -16.20 7.15
N ILE A 73 4.73 -15.44 7.40
CA ILE A 73 6.11 -15.87 7.11
C ILE A 73 6.74 -16.41 8.39
N VAL A 74 7.18 -17.67 8.35
CA VAL A 74 7.94 -18.31 9.42
C VAL A 74 9.21 -18.89 8.82
N SER A 75 10.38 -18.49 9.33
CA SER A 75 11.69 -18.98 8.84
C SER A 75 11.83 -18.92 7.31
N GLN A 76 11.44 -17.78 6.71
CA GLN A 76 11.47 -17.50 5.26
C GLN A 76 10.45 -18.29 4.41
N SER A 77 9.64 -19.13 5.02
CA SER A 77 8.58 -19.88 4.33
C SER A 77 7.21 -19.26 4.61
N VAL A 78 6.33 -19.27 3.61
CA VAL A 78 4.92 -18.87 3.78
C VAL A 78 4.15 -20.07 4.30
N VAL A 79 3.52 -19.91 5.46
CA VAL A 79 2.68 -20.95 6.09
C VAL A 79 1.30 -20.39 6.43
N ASN A 80 0.32 -21.27 6.57
CA ASN A 80 -0.99 -20.89 7.06
C ASN A 80 -0.94 -20.64 8.58
N GLN A 81 -1.68 -19.64 9.03
CA GLN A 81 -1.94 -19.43 10.46
C GLN A 81 -3.01 -20.43 10.93
N ALA A 82 -3.14 -20.61 12.25
CA ALA A 82 -4.30 -21.26 12.80
C ALA A 82 -5.55 -20.40 12.59
N ASP A 83 -6.74 -21.01 12.68
CA ASP A 83 -8.00 -20.28 12.63
C ASP A 83 -8.04 -19.16 13.67
N ILE A 84 -8.34 -17.94 13.21
CA ILE A 84 -8.38 -16.74 14.07
C ILE A 84 -9.79 -16.35 14.51
N CYS A 85 -10.84 -17.00 14.04
CA CYS A 85 -12.22 -16.69 14.41
C CYS A 85 -12.47 -16.74 15.92
N PRO A 86 -11.91 -17.65 16.72
CA PRO A 86 -12.05 -17.61 18.18
C PRO A 86 -11.52 -16.30 18.80
N LYS A 87 -10.48 -15.69 18.20
CA LYS A 87 -9.93 -14.41 18.65
C LYS A 87 -10.77 -13.23 18.16
N VAL A 88 -11.37 -13.33 16.98
CA VAL A 88 -12.32 -12.35 16.45
C VAL A 88 -13.54 -12.28 17.35
N ASN A 89 -14.13 -13.42 17.72
CA ASN A 89 -15.28 -13.51 18.60
C ASN A 89 -15.00 -12.98 20.02
N ALA A 90 -13.74 -13.06 20.46
CA ALA A 90 -13.27 -12.53 21.74
C ALA A 90 -12.43 -11.25 21.60
N PHE A 91 -12.73 -10.40 20.63
CA PHE A 91 -11.95 -9.21 20.28
C PHE A 91 -11.83 -8.15 21.39
N THR A 92 -12.71 -8.18 22.37
CA THR A 92 -12.74 -7.22 23.48
C THR A 92 -11.49 -7.24 24.37
N THR A 93 -10.72 -8.33 24.36
CA THR A 93 -9.47 -8.41 25.11
C THR A 93 -8.30 -7.81 24.30
N SER A 94 -7.38 -7.16 24.98
CA SER A 94 -6.21 -6.53 24.35
C SER A 94 -5.37 -7.56 23.56
N ASN A 95 -5.20 -8.77 24.11
CA ASN A 95 -4.39 -9.82 23.49
C ASN A 95 -5.04 -10.35 22.21
N ASN A 96 -6.35 -10.64 22.24
CA ASN A 96 -7.06 -11.16 21.08
C ASN A 96 -7.16 -10.11 19.98
N SER A 97 -7.52 -8.88 20.31
CA SER A 97 -7.62 -7.80 19.33
C SER A 97 -6.28 -7.50 18.65
N TYR A 98 -5.17 -7.54 19.42
CA TYR A 98 -3.84 -7.40 18.83
C TYR A 98 -3.48 -8.59 17.93
N ALA A 99 -3.79 -9.81 18.36
CA ALA A 99 -3.55 -11.00 17.56
C ALA A 99 -4.30 -10.97 16.23
N VAL A 100 -5.57 -10.52 16.23
CA VAL A 100 -6.36 -10.38 14.99
C VAL A 100 -5.72 -9.40 14.02
N ILE A 101 -5.42 -8.16 14.46
CA ILE A 101 -4.81 -7.16 13.56
C ILE A 101 -3.42 -7.59 13.08
N SER A 102 -2.64 -8.24 13.93
CA SER A 102 -1.32 -8.75 13.56
C SER A 102 -1.41 -9.88 12.54
N SER A 103 -2.45 -10.74 12.64
CA SER A 103 -2.67 -11.82 11.68
C SER A 103 -2.94 -11.29 10.27
N PHE A 104 -3.74 -10.22 10.14
CA PHE A 104 -3.95 -9.55 8.86
C PHE A 104 -2.68 -8.89 8.34
N ASP A 105 -1.93 -8.20 9.20
CA ASP A 105 -0.66 -7.58 8.81
C ASP A 105 0.35 -8.61 8.29
N TYR A 106 0.49 -9.74 8.98
CA TYR A 106 1.34 -10.85 8.53
C TYR A 106 0.87 -11.44 7.20
N HIS A 107 -0.45 -11.53 6.97
CA HIS A 107 -0.99 -12.01 5.71
C HIS A 107 -0.57 -11.10 4.53
N PHE A 108 -0.74 -9.79 4.64
CA PHE A 108 -0.35 -8.85 3.59
C PHE A 108 1.17 -8.85 3.35
N LYS A 109 1.98 -9.05 4.40
CA LYS A 109 3.44 -9.24 4.28
C LYS A 109 3.79 -10.54 3.56
N ALA A 110 3.09 -11.63 3.85
CA ALA A 110 3.26 -12.92 3.18
C ALA A 110 2.86 -12.87 1.71
N GLU A 111 1.82 -12.10 1.35
CA GLU A 111 1.41 -11.81 -0.02
C GLU A 111 2.31 -10.76 -0.73
N LYS A 112 3.36 -10.28 -0.05
CA LYS A 112 4.36 -9.33 -0.58
C LYS A 112 3.77 -7.99 -1.07
N TRP A 113 2.71 -7.52 -0.42
CA TRP A 113 2.20 -6.18 -0.71
C TRP A 113 3.23 -5.12 -0.35
N LYS A 114 3.55 -4.25 -1.30
CA LYS A 114 4.62 -3.25 -1.17
C LYS A 114 4.11 -1.84 -1.09
N ASN A 115 4.84 -1.00 -0.34
CA ASN A 115 4.58 0.42 -0.25
C ASN A 115 4.94 1.11 -1.58
N PRO A 116 4.02 1.85 -2.22
CA PRO A 116 4.28 2.52 -3.50
C PRO A 116 5.33 3.63 -3.44
N HIS A 117 5.53 4.24 -2.26
CA HIS A 117 6.56 5.28 -2.07
C HIS A 117 7.93 4.70 -1.75
N ASN A 118 7.99 3.51 -1.13
CA ASN A 118 9.23 2.81 -0.86
C ASN A 118 9.04 1.29 -0.99
N THR A 119 9.44 0.74 -2.12
CA THR A 119 9.23 -0.68 -2.46
C THR A 119 10.03 -1.66 -1.60
N ASN A 120 11.00 -1.18 -0.80
CA ASN A 120 11.70 -2.00 0.19
C ASN A 120 10.82 -2.26 1.42
N TRP A 121 9.80 -1.44 1.64
CA TRP A 121 8.89 -1.55 2.77
C TRP A 121 7.61 -2.29 2.39
N ASN A 122 6.98 -2.90 3.40
CA ASN A 122 5.66 -3.49 3.22
C ASN A 122 4.59 -2.40 3.13
N ALA A 123 3.46 -2.74 2.50
CA ALA A 123 2.32 -1.83 2.39
C ALA A 123 1.55 -1.67 3.70
N THR A 124 1.71 -2.60 4.65
CA THR A 124 0.95 -2.63 5.92
C THR A 124 1.85 -2.68 7.14
N SER A 125 1.33 -2.21 8.26
CA SER A 125 1.89 -2.39 9.60
C SER A 125 0.79 -2.28 10.67
N THR A 126 1.01 -2.90 11.84
CA THR A 126 0.22 -2.65 13.05
C THR A 126 0.72 -1.36 13.72
N CYS A 127 0.27 -0.22 13.27
CA CYS A 127 0.66 1.07 13.80
C CYS A 127 -0.54 1.85 14.33
N THR A 128 -0.30 2.86 15.17
CA THR A 128 -1.39 3.61 15.81
C THR A 128 -2.18 4.45 14.81
N VAL A 129 -3.50 4.32 14.84
CA VAL A 129 -4.45 5.16 14.11
C VAL A 129 -5.33 5.88 15.12
N ASN A 130 -5.46 7.19 14.97
CA ASN A 130 -6.38 7.99 15.78
C ASN A 130 -7.32 8.77 14.85
N ILE A 131 -8.57 8.31 14.77
CA ILE A 131 -9.58 8.90 13.88
C ILE A 131 -9.92 10.32 14.31
N SER A 132 -10.14 10.56 15.60
CA SER A 132 -10.52 11.88 16.14
C SER A 132 -9.45 12.94 15.86
N ARG A 133 -8.17 12.57 15.96
CA ARG A 133 -7.04 13.46 15.64
C ARG A 133 -6.61 13.41 14.18
N LYS A 134 -7.25 12.59 13.36
CA LYS A 134 -6.88 12.33 11.95
C LYS A 134 -5.37 12.04 11.81
N SER A 135 -4.83 11.19 12.70
CA SER A 135 -3.42 10.84 12.73
C SER A 135 -3.20 9.36 12.49
N VAL A 136 -2.15 9.06 11.73
CA VAL A 136 -1.64 7.72 11.45
C VAL A 136 -0.16 7.76 11.73
N SER A 137 0.35 6.85 12.57
CA SER A 137 1.77 6.81 12.95
C SER A 137 2.66 6.08 11.94
N GLY A 138 2.08 5.48 10.89
CA GLY A 138 2.82 4.81 9.84
C GLY A 138 3.45 5.78 8.84
N ASP A 139 4.42 5.26 8.09
CA ASP A 139 5.12 6.02 7.05
C ASP A 139 4.23 6.34 5.85
N LEU A 140 4.71 7.26 5.01
CA LEU A 140 4.06 7.61 3.77
C LEU A 140 3.83 6.38 2.87
N GLY A 141 2.61 6.21 2.38
CA GLY A 141 2.22 5.07 1.55
C GLY A 141 1.92 3.78 2.32
N MET A 142 2.03 3.79 3.65
CA MET A 142 1.73 2.65 4.50
C MET A 142 0.30 2.69 5.01
N ALA A 143 -0.37 1.54 5.02
CA ALA A 143 -1.64 1.34 5.68
C ALA A 143 -1.43 0.76 7.08
N CYS A 144 -1.88 1.48 8.08
CA CYS A 144 -1.87 1.06 9.47
C CYS A 144 -3.15 0.28 9.79
N ILE A 145 -3.02 -0.92 10.34
CA ILE A 145 -4.13 -1.71 10.86
C ILE A 145 -4.12 -1.56 12.38
N TRP A 146 -5.19 -1.00 12.92
CA TRP A 146 -5.37 -0.72 14.35
C TRP A 146 -6.68 -1.28 14.86
N ARG A 147 -6.89 -1.23 16.14
CA ARG A 147 -8.08 -1.75 16.81
C ARG A 147 -8.71 -0.72 17.74
N ASP A 148 -10.02 -0.71 17.77
CA ASP A 148 -10.81 -0.12 18.86
C ASP A 148 -11.54 -1.27 19.57
N THR A 149 -11.09 -1.57 20.79
CA THR A 149 -11.67 -2.66 21.60
C THR A 149 -12.99 -2.29 22.25
N TRP A 150 -13.26 -1.00 22.42
CA TRP A 150 -14.51 -0.50 22.99
C TRP A 150 -15.65 -0.50 21.95
N ALA A 151 -15.34 0.01 20.77
CA ALA A 151 -16.28 0.01 19.65
C ALA A 151 -16.35 -1.35 18.95
N LYS A 152 -15.47 -2.30 19.27
CA LYS A 152 -15.28 -3.57 18.55
C LYS A 152 -15.07 -3.35 17.03
N GLU A 153 -14.09 -2.54 16.72
CA GLU A 153 -13.80 -2.17 15.33
C GLU A 153 -12.33 -2.39 14.99
N ILE A 154 -12.07 -2.81 13.76
CA ILE A 154 -10.75 -2.70 13.13
C ILE A 154 -10.70 -1.38 12.38
N ILE A 155 -9.65 -0.62 12.61
CA ILE A 155 -9.43 0.68 11.99
C ILE A 155 -8.27 0.54 11.00
N VAL A 156 -8.49 0.96 9.76
CA VAL A 156 -7.44 1.08 8.76
C VAL A 156 -7.19 2.57 8.50
N GLY A 157 -5.94 3.00 8.67
CA GLY A 157 -5.52 4.37 8.39
C GLY A 157 -4.33 4.39 7.44
N SER A 158 -4.31 5.27 6.46
CA SER A 158 -3.19 5.38 5.51
C SER A 158 -2.72 6.81 5.35
N ASN A 159 -1.41 7.02 5.37
CA ASN A 159 -0.77 8.25 4.94
C ASN A 159 -0.63 8.22 3.40
N VAL A 160 -1.39 9.07 2.70
CA VAL A 160 -1.57 8.96 1.25
C VAL A 160 -0.56 9.80 0.48
N SER A 161 -0.30 11.05 0.93
CA SER A 161 0.59 11.98 0.24
C SER A 161 1.46 12.79 1.18
N GLU A 162 2.58 13.32 0.66
CA GLU A 162 3.46 14.25 1.39
C GLU A 162 2.73 15.53 1.81
N ALA A 163 1.68 15.93 1.07
CA ALA A 163 0.83 17.06 1.41
C ALA A 163 -0.06 16.81 2.64
N GLY A 164 0.04 15.62 3.27
CA GLY A 164 -0.67 15.29 4.50
C GLY A 164 -2.05 14.69 4.29
N GLU A 165 -2.41 14.28 3.07
CA GLU A 165 -3.66 13.54 2.82
C GLU A 165 -3.64 12.19 3.52
N LYS A 166 -4.72 11.87 4.22
CA LYS A 166 -4.89 10.61 4.96
C LYS A 166 -6.24 10.00 4.64
N MET A 167 -6.29 8.67 4.68
CA MET A 167 -7.53 7.91 4.58
C MET A 167 -7.77 7.14 5.88
N PHE A 168 -9.05 7.01 6.25
CA PHE A 168 -9.49 6.24 7.41
C PHE A 168 -10.71 5.42 7.03
N SER A 169 -10.75 4.19 7.52
CA SER A 169 -11.91 3.31 7.41
C SER A 169 -12.05 2.49 8.69
N THR A 170 -13.29 2.23 9.10
CA THR A 170 -13.61 1.36 10.22
C THR A 170 -14.37 0.13 9.71
N ILE A 171 -14.08 -1.00 10.32
CA ILE A 171 -14.69 -2.29 10.01
C ILE A 171 -15.26 -2.81 11.33
N PRO A 172 -16.59 -2.79 11.51
CA PRO A 172 -17.23 -3.31 12.71
C PRO A 172 -17.09 -4.83 12.80
N LEU A 173 -17.02 -5.34 14.02
CA LEU A 173 -17.04 -6.75 14.35
C LEU A 173 -18.40 -7.04 15.00
N GLU A 174 -19.23 -7.79 14.33
CA GLU A 174 -20.55 -8.20 14.80
C GLU A 174 -20.47 -9.24 15.92
#